data_454dbc7c5bcf53eb6b3183bd4b7f12b8
#
_entry.id   454dbc7c5bcf53eb6b3183bd4b7f12b8
#
_cell.length_a   1.000
_cell.length_b   1.000
_cell.length_c   1.000
_cell.angle_alpha   90.00
_cell.angle_beta   90.00
_cell.angle_gamma   90.00
#
_symmetry.space_group_name_H-M   'P 1'
#
loop_
_entity.id
_entity.type
_entity.pdbx_description
1 polymer ?
#
loop_
_entity_poly.entity_id
_entity_poly.type
_entity_poly.pdbx_seq_one_letter_code
_entity_poly.pdbx_strand_id
1 'polypeptide(L)'
;WATKSPRKLRKGERIMAENNAKAPEQESNFKALVLPVIVLVVICLVCSALLAVLNDATAPIIEANTKAETLAAYLSVLPEGTTADDLQDVTVTTANVTGAVKTADGMAVVQSTAAGYSGNLVTVYAAFDTTGTLTALSVDASTQTTGIGSKTGEESFYGGYVGWSASQQVELGNPVDAIGGATISSRAVVSAINSAIDCYNNEIAGVA
;
A
#
# COMPACT_ATOMS: atom_id res chain seq x y z
N TRP A 1 -95.62 31.84 20.79
CA TRP A 1 -94.95 31.33 21.99
C TRP A 1 -94.15 30.08 21.66
N ALA A 2 -92.82 30.16 21.46
CA ALA A 2 -91.83 29.16 21.81
C ALA A 2 -90.43 29.78 21.57
N THR A 3 -89.84 30.26 22.63
CA THR A 3 -88.38 30.65 22.67
C THR A 3 -87.58 29.41 22.55
N LYS A 4 -86.77 29.25 21.43
CA LYS A 4 -85.76 28.22 21.27
C LYS A 4 -84.50 28.61 22.11
N SER A 5 -84.30 27.84 23.19
CA SER A 5 -83.11 27.89 24.01
C SER A 5 -81.83 27.58 23.16
N PRO A 6 -80.76 28.28 23.37
CA PRO A 6 -79.50 28.00 22.66
C PRO A 6 -78.92 26.65 23.11
N ARG A 7 -78.73 25.72 22.16
CA ARG A 7 -78.16 24.42 22.37
C ARG A 7 -76.68 24.56 22.79
N LYS A 8 -76.36 24.30 24.06
CA LYS A 8 -74.96 24.19 24.52
C LYS A 8 -74.28 23.04 23.79
N LEU A 9 -73.33 23.35 22.96
CA LEU A 9 -72.46 22.35 22.32
C LEU A 9 -71.74 21.51 23.39
N ARG A 10 -71.81 20.19 23.26
CA ARG A 10 -71.16 19.22 24.17
C ARG A 10 -69.67 19.46 24.18
N LYS A 11 -69.04 19.30 25.37
CA LYS A 11 -67.61 19.47 25.63
C LYS A 11 -66.70 18.67 24.66
N GLY A 12 -67.20 17.56 24.09
CA GLY A 12 -66.50 16.74 23.09
C GLY A 12 -66.41 17.38 21.73
N GLU A 13 -67.39 18.19 21.30
CA GLU A 13 -67.34 18.87 19.99
C GLU A 13 -66.35 20.04 19.98
N ARG A 14 -66.15 20.69 21.14
CA ARG A 14 -65.12 21.71 21.30
C ARG A 14 -63.70 21.13 21.20
N ILE A 15 -63.45 19.95 21.79
CA ILE A 15 -62.15 19.28 21.73
C ILE A 15 -61.82 18.82 20.31
N MET A 16 -62.85 18.35 19.56
CA MET A 16 -62.69 17.98 18.16
C MET A 16 -62.39 19.18 17.23
N ALA A 17 -63.02 20.34 17.51
CA ALA A 17 -62.80 21.56 16.74
C ALA A 17 -61.41 22.20 17.04
N GLU A 18 -60.92 22.05 18.28
CA GLU A 18 -59.62 22.60 18.68
C GLU A 18 -58.47 21.73 18.19
N ASN A 19 -58.65 20.41 18.09
CA ASN A 19 -57.63 19.52 17.50
C ASN A 19 -57.56 19.59 15.99
N ASN A 20 -58.55 20.14 15.28
CA ASN A 20 -58.51 20.26 13.83
C ASN A 20 -57.96 21.61 13.34
N ALA A 21 -57.61 22.52 14.28
CA ALA A 21 -57.03 23.82 13.94
C ALA A 21 -55.47 23.85 13.94
N LYS A 22 -54.83 22.74 14.30
CA LYS A 22 -53.36 22.60 14.19
C LYS A 22 -53.04 21.60 13.11
N ALA A 23 -53.28 21.97 11.85
CA ALA A 23 -52.55 21.33 10.75
C ALA A 23 -51.05 21.49 11.05
N PRO A 24 -50.25 20.42 11.04
CA PRO A 24 -48.81 20.60 11.12
C PRO A 24 -48.40 21.48 9.94
N GLU A 25 -47.78 22.62 10.22
CA GLU A 25 -47.10 23.38 9.21
C GLU A 25 -46.19 22.38 8.48
N GLN A 26 -46.50 22.11 7.24
CA GLN A 26 -45.70 21.31 6.34
C GLN A 26 -44.46 22.18 6.05
N GLU A 27 -43.55 22.22 7.02
CA GLU A 27 -42.22 22.74 6.76
C GLU A 27 -41.75 22.04 5.50
N SER A 28 -41.49 22.85 4.48
CA SER A 28 -41.16 22.38 3.13
C SER A 28 -40.24 21.20 3.24
N ASN A 29 -40.67 19.98 2.87
CA ASN A 29 -39.87 18.76 2.82
C ASN A 29 -38.57 18.97 2.07
N PHE A 30 -38.52 20.01 1.24
CA PHE A 30 -37.37 20.49 0.55
C PHE A 30 -36.24 20.98 1.50
N LYS A 31 -36.57 21.78 2.54
CA LYS A 31 -35.53 22.22 3.50
C LYS A 31 -35.03 21.07 4.35
N ALA A 32 -35.92 20.17 4.77
CA ALA A 32 -35.52 18.99 5.58
C ALA A 32 -34.65 18.01 4.78
N LEU A 33 -34.83 17.92 3.45
CA LEU A 33 -34.09 17.01 2.59
C LEU A 33 -32.81 17.64 2.02
N VAL A 34 -32.85 18.90 1.62
CA VAL A 34 -31.76 19.57 0.92
C VAL A 34 -30.70 20.11 1.89
N LEU A 35 -31.10 20.59 3.07
CA LEU A 35 -30.15 21.13 4.04
C LEU A 35 -29.09 20.11 4.50
N PRO A 36 -29.46 18.86 4.88
CA PRO A 36 -28.44 17.85 5.23
C PRO A 36 -27.49 17.52 4.07
N VAL A 37 -28.00 17.51 2.83
CA VAL A 37 -27.18 17.24 1.65
C VAL A 37 -26.17 18.38 1.43
N ILE A 38 -26.61 19.64 1.54
CA ILE A 38 -25.70 20.80 1.40
C ILE A 38 -24.62 20.75 2.49
N VAL A 39 -25.00 20.49 3.75
CA VAL A 39 -24.05 20.38 4.86
C VAL A 39 -23.03 19.27 4.60
N LEU A 40 -23.50 18.11 4.13
CA LEU A 40 -22.60 17.01 3.78
C LEU A 40 -21.62 17.39 2.67
N VAL A 41 -22.12 18.02 1.60
CA VAL A 41 -21.27 18.48 0.49
C VAL A 41 -20.22 19.48 0.99
N VAL A 42 -20.59 20.44 1.82
CA VAL A 42 -19.65 21.42 2.38
C VAL A 42 -18.58 20.74 3.23
N ILE A 43 -18.97 19.80 4.09
CA ILE A 43 -18.02 19.03 4.91
C ILE A 43 -17.05 18.25 4.01
N CYS A 44 -17.56 17.55 2.99
CA CYS A 44 -16.74 16.81 2.04
C CYS A 44 -15.74 17.72 1.33
N LEU A 45 -16.18 18.90 0.87
CA LEU A 45 -15.30 19.86 0.21
C LEU A 45 -14.21 20.37 1.15
N VAL A 46 -14.54 20.72 2.38
CA VAL A 46 -13.57 21.17 3.39
C VAL A 46 -12.56 20.07 3.71
N CYS A 47 -13.03 18.84 3.96
CA CYS A 47 -12.14 17.72 4.23
C CYS A 47 -11.24 17.40 3.04
N SER A 48 -11.77 17.41 1.81
CA SER A 48 -10.98 17.16 0.60
C SER A 48 -9.92 18.24 0.38
N ALA A 49 -10.26 19.51 0.61
CA ALA A 49 -9.30 20.61 0.52
C ALA A 49 -8.18 20.50 1.55
N LEU A 50 -8.53 20.17 2.81
CA LEU A 50 -7.54 19.93 3.86
C LEU A 50 -6.60 18.76 3.52
N LEU A 51 -7.15 17.65 3.04
CA LEU A 51 -6.36 16.49 2.62
C LEU A 51 -5.42 16.83 1.45
N ALA A 52 -5.88 17.61 0.47
CA ALA A 52 -5.05 18.05 -0.64
C ALA A 52 -3.85 18.90 -0.15
N VAL A 53 -4.10 19.88 0.72
CA VAL A 53 -3.04 20.73 1.28
C VAL A 53 -2.05 19.92 2.12
N LEU A 54 -2.53 18.98 2.93
CA LEU A 54 -1.65 18.09 3.70
C LEU A 54 -0.82 17.19 2.79
N ASN A 55 -1.42 16.62 1.74
CA ASN A 55 -0.71 15.81 0.77
C ASN A 55 0.41 16.61 0.10
N ASP A 56 0.13 17.82 -0.38
CA ASP A 56 1.13 18.66 -1.05
C ASP A 56 2.29 19.05 -0.11
N ALA A 57 2.00 19.23 1.18
CA ALA A 57 3.01 19.54 2.18
C ALA A 57 3.85 18.32 2.56
N THR A 58 3.27 17.11 2.58
CA THR A 58 3.95 15.89 3.02
C THR A 58 4.61 15.10 1.88
N ALA A 59 4.10 15.20 0.64
CA ALA A 59 4.61 14.46 -0.50
C ALA A 59 6.14 14.61 -0.72
N PRO A 60 6.74 15.83 -0.68
CA PRO A 60 8.17 15.98 -0.88
C PRO A 60 9.00 15.34 0.24
N ILE A 61 8.49 15.34 1.47
CA ILE A 61 9.16 14.70 2.61
C ILE A 61 9.11 13.19 2.48
N ILE A 62 7.96 12.65 2.08
CA ILE A 62 7.78 11.22 1.84
C ILE A 62 8.70 10.77 0.72
N GLU A 63 8.77 11.49 -0.39
CA GLU A 63 9.65 11.17 -1.51
C GLU A 63 11.13 11.17 -1.10
N ALA A 64 11.58 12.18 -0.34
CA ALA A 64 12.94 12.25 0.15
C ALA A 64 13.28 11.09 1.10
N ASN A 65 12.37 10.75 2.01
CA ASN A 65 12.56 9.63 2.93
C ASN A 65 12.59 8.29 2.18
N THR A 66 11.67 8.07 1.23
CA THR A 66 11.63 6.84 0.43
C THR A 66 12.92 6.66 -0.38
N LYS A 67 13.45 7.73 -0.98
CA LYS A 67 14.74 7.68 -1.67
C LYS A 67 15.89 7.34 -0.71
N ALA A 68 15.91 7.94 0.47
CA ALA A 68 16.94 7.66 1.47
C ALA A 68 16.86 6.22 1.99
N GLU A 69 15.66 5.71 2.25
CA GLU A 69 15.43 4.31 2.66
C GLU A 69 15.84 3.33 1.56
N THR A 70 15.46 3.58 0.32
CA THR A 70 15.85 2.75 -0.84
C THR A 70 17.37 2.73 -1.02
N LEU A 71 18.01 3.89 -0.92
CA LEU A 71 19.47 4.00 -1.00
C LEU A 71 20.16 3.23 0.14
N ALA A 72 19.67 3.39 1.37
CA ALA A 72 20.18 2.64 2.51
C ALA A 72 20.02 1.12 2.32
N ALA A 73 18.90 0.68 1.74
CA ALA A 73 18.68 -0.72 1.42
C ALA A 73 19.63 -1.23 0.34
N TYR A 74 19.93 -0.45 -0.71
CA TYR A 74 20.95 -0.81 -1.70
C TYR A 74 22.33 -0.94 -1.07
N LEU A 75 22.72 0.01 -0.24
CA LEU A 75 24.01 -0.02 0.44
C LEU A 75 24.14 -1.18 1.44
N SER A 76 23.03 -1.62 2.05
CA SER A 76 23.03 -2.73 3.01
C SER A 76 23.38 -4.08 2.40
N VAL A 77 23.22 -4.26 1.09
CA VAL A 77 23.52 -5.50 0.35
C VAL A 77 24.80 -5.40 -0.48
N LEU A 78 25.49 -4.26 -0.42
CA LEU A 78 26.77 -4.03 -1.09
C LEU A 78 27.94 -4.14 -0.09
N PRO A 79 29.17 -4.35 -0.56
CA PRO A 79 30.35 -4.37 0.28
C PRO A 79 30.54 -3.08 1.08
N GLU A 80 31.15 -3.21 2.28
CA GLU A 80 31.50 -2.05 3.10
C GLU A 80 32.39 -1.09 2.33
N GLY A 81 32.10 0.20 2.43
CA GLY A 81 32.83 1.26 1.76
C GLY A 81 32.21 1.75 0.45
N THR A 82 31.15 1.10 -0.06
CA THR A 82 30.38 1.61 -1.19
C THR A 82 29.57 2.83 -0.76
N THR A 83 29.63 3.89 -1.54
CA THR A 83 28.90 5.15 -1.28
C THR A 83 27.77 5.37 -2.30
N ALA A 84 26.88 6.30 -2.00
CA ALA A 84 25.80 6.67 -2.91
C ALA A 84 26.29 7.16 -4.28
N ASP A 85 27.46 7.83 -4.29
CA ASP A 85 28.05 8.40 -5.52
C ASP A 85 28.62 7.31 -6.46
N ASP A 86 28.86 6.10 -5.93
CA ASP A 86 29.33 4.96 -6.72
C ASP A 86 28.20 4.23 -7.47
N LEU A 87 26.95 4.59 -7.16
CA LEU A 87 25.76 3.92 -7.71
C LEU A 87 25.28 4.64 -8.98
N GLN A 88 25.09 3.88 -10.04
CA GLN A 88 24.51 4.34 -11.29
C GLN A 88 23.12 3.68 -11.47
N ASP A 89 22.09 4.50 -11.66
CA ASP A 89 20.74 4.01 -11.92
C ASP A 89 20.70 3.28 -13.27
N VAL A 90 20.08 2.11 -13.28
CA VAL A 90 19.81 1.32 -14.49
C VAL A 90 18.32 1.45 -14.82
N THR A 91 18.02 1.79 -16.07
CA THR A 91 16.63 1.80 -16.54
C THR A 91 16.12 0.37 -16.63
N VAL A 92 15.04 0.05 -15.92
CA VAL A 92 14.45 -1.29 -15.84
C VAL A 92 13.06 -1.32 -16.48
N THR A 93 12.80 -2.41 -17.21
CA THR A 93 11.50 -2.68 -17.88
C THR A 93 10.90 -4.01 -17.44
N THR A 94 11.68 -4.83 -16.73
CA THR A 94 11.25 -6.15 -16.22
C THR A 94 10.09 -5.99 -15.25
N ALA A 95 9.07 -6.81 -15.42
CA ALA A 95 7.88 -6.79 -14.55
C ALA A 95 8.25 -7.06 -13.08
N ASN A 96 7.56 -6.36 -12.16
CA ASN A 96 7.77 -6.44 -10.72
C ASN A 96 9.16 -5.93 -10.23
N VAL A 97 9.96 -5.34 -11.09
CA VAL A 97 11.20 -4.64 -10.73
C VAL A 97 10.88 -3.15 -10.62
N THR A 98 11.26 -2.54 -9.49
CA THR A 98 10.98 -1.13 -9.20
C THR A 98 12.21 -0.24 -9.33
N GLY A 99 13.41 -0.85 -9.37
CA GLY A 99 14.67 -0.14 -9.58
C GLY A 99 15.84 -1.09 -9.64
N ALA A 100 16.91 -0.63 -10.26
CA ALA A 100 18.22 -1.31 -10.23
C ALA A 100 19.34 -0.28 -10.26
N VAL A 101 20.43 -0.61 -9.61
CA VAL A 101 21.64 0.19 -9.60
C VAL A 101 22.85 -0.69 -9.93
N LYS A 102 23.87 -0.08 -10.53
CA LYS A 102 25.16 -0.74 -10.83
C LYS A 102 26.28 0.04 -10.19
N THR A 103 27.24 -0.67 -9.60
CA THR A 103 28.46 -0.05 -9.07
C THR A 103 29.54 0.04 -10.15
N ALA A 104 30.54 0.89 -9.93
CA ALA A 104 31.69 1.02 -10.81
C ALA A 104 32.44 -0.30 -10.96
N ASP A 105 32.45 -1.15 -9.93
CA ASP A 105 33.08 -2.48 -9.93
C ASP A 105 32.28 -3.54 -10.70
N GLY A 106 31.12 -3.17 -11.24
CA GLY A 106 30.26 -4.04 -12.04
C GLY A 106 29.27 -4.89 -11.23
N MET A 107 29.22 -4.76 -9.91
CA MET A 107 28.13 -5.35 -9.12
C MET A 107 26.81 -4.65 -9.42
N ALA A 108 25.70 -5.35 -9.26
CA ALA A 108 24.38 -4.78 -9.47
C ALA A 108 23.47 -5.11 -8.31
N VAL A 109 22.61 -4.18 -7.94
CA VAL A 109 21.52 -4.42 -7.00
C VAL A 109 20.19 -4.18 -7.70
N VAL A 110 19.30 -5.13 -7.60
CA VAL A 110 17.96 -5.08 -8.19
C VAL A 110 16.92 -5.04 -7.07
N GLN A 111 16.05 -4.04 -7.11
CA GLN A 111 14.88 -3.95 -6.25
C GLN A 111 13.66 -4.53 -6.98
N SER A 112 13.10 -5.57 -6.42
CA SER A 112 11.92 -6.25 -6.97
C SER A 112 10.84 -6.40 -5.92
N THR A 113 9.58 -6.53 -6.36
CA THR A 113 8.42 -6.66 -5.48
C THR A 113 7.55 -7.82 -5.92
N ALA A 114 6.89 -8.47 -4.98
CA ALA A 114 5.85 -9.44 -5.29
C ALA A 114 4.72 -9.40 -4.27
N ALA A 115 3.51 -9.73 -4.73
CA ALA A 115 2.34 -9.77 -3.87
C ALA A 115 2.38 -11.01 -2.95
N GLY A 116 2.42 -10.76 -1.66
CA GLY A 116 2.33 -11.76 -0.62
C GLY A 116 0.89 -11.96 -0.11
N TYR A 117 0.75 -12.26 1.19
CA TYR A 117 -0.54 -12.49 1.81
C TYR A 117 -1.43 -11.23 1.75
N SER A 118 -2.69 -11.40 1.37
CA SER A 118 -3.69 -10.33 1.19
C SER A 118 -3.30 -9.25 0.16
N GLY A 119 -2.37 -9.55 -0.75
CA GLY A 119 -1.91 -8.59 -1.76
C GLY A 119 -0.88 -7.58 -1.24
N ASN A 120 -0.47 -7.66 0.02
CA ASN A 120 0.59 -6.84 0.57
C ASN A 120 1.93 -7.19 -0.10
N LEU A 121 2.67 -6.18 -0.53
CA LEU A 121 3.92 -6.39 -1.26
C LEU A 121 5.05 -6.81 -0.32
N VAL A 122 5.86 -7.74 -0.77
CA VAL A 122 7.19 -8.04 -0.24
C VAL A 122 8.18 -7.37 -1.17
N THR A 123 9.18 -6.68 -0.62
CA THR A 123 10.25 -6.05 -1.41
C THR A 123 11.55 -6.82 -1.17
N VAL A 124 12.26 -7.10 -2.25
CA VAL A 124 13.53 -7.81 -2.24
C VAL A 124 14.60 -6.93 -2.89
N TYR A 125 15.72 -6.81 -2.22
CA TYR A 125 16.95 -6.18 -2.73
C TYR A 125 17.98 -7.28 -2.94
N ALA A 126 18.30 -7.59 -4.19
CA ALA A 126 19.17 -8.68 -4.58
C ALA A 126 20.47 -8.10 -5.19
N ALA A 127 21.60 -8.38 -4.56
CA ALA A 127 22.92 -7.98 -5.07
C ALA A 127 23.56 -9.12 -5.86
N PHE A 128 23.97 -8.82 -7.08
CA PHE A 128 24.64 -9.74 -7.97
C PHE A 128 26.07 -9.26 -8.25
N ASP A 129 27.00 -10.20 -8.30
CA ASP A 129 28.35 -9.93 -8.80
C ASP A 129 28.42 -9.93 -10.34
N THR A 130 29.58 -9.67 -10.89
CA THR A 130 29.83 -9.66 -12.35
C THR A 130 29.63 -11.02 -13.01
N THR A 131 29.58 -12.10 -12.25
CA THR A 131 29.36 -13.47 -12.75
C THR A 131 27.87 -13.88 -12.68
N GLY A 132 27.00 -13.03 -12.13
CA GLY A 132 25.58 -13.30 -11.91
C GLY A 132 25.32 -14.16 -10.66
N THR A 133 26.28 -14.20 -9.73
CA THR A 133 26.04 -14.85 -8.44
C THR A 133 25.37 -13.89 -7.48
N LEU A 134 24.31 -14.33 -6.79
CA LEU A 134 23.63 -13.58 -5.74
C LEU A 134 24.53 -13.51 -4.51
N THR A 135 25.19 -12.39 -4.27
CA THR A 135 26.18 -12.20 -3.19
C THR A 135 25.55 -11.79 -1.88
N ALA A 136 24.46 -11.03 -1.94
CA ALA A 136 23.72 -10.61 -0.76
C ALA A 136 22.23 -10.40 -1.11
N LEU A 137 21.40 -10.52 -0.10
CA LEU A 137 19.96 -10.38 -0.21
C LEU A 137 19.42 -9.66 1.02
N SER A 138 18.47 -8.77 0.83
CA SER A 138 17.68 -8.18 1.91
C SER A 138 16.20 -8.24 1.53
N VAL A 139 15.35 -8.60 2.47
CA VAL A 139 13.92 -8.79 2.24
C VAL A 139 13.12 -7.94 3.22
N ASP A 140 12.36 -6.99 2.71
CA ASP A 140 11.38 -6.27 3.51
C ASP A 140 10.01 -6.99 3.41
N ALA A 141 9.66 -7.68 4.49
CA ALA A 141 8.37 -8.34 4.68
C ALA A 141 7.56 -7.70 5.81
N SER A 142 7.83 -6.43 6.14
CA SER A 142 7.16 -5.68 7.24
C SER A 142 5.66 -5.55 7.04
N THR A 143 5.19 -5.53 5.80
CA THR A 143 3.78 -5.48 5.42
C THR A 143 3.05 -6.82 5.61
N GLN A 144 3.78 -7.91 5.82
CA GLN A 144 3.22 -9.24 5.97
C GLN A 144 2.72 -9.48 7.42
N THR A 145 1.92 -10.53 7.61
CA THR A 145 1.37 -10.85 8.93
C THR A 145 2.48 -11.02 9.96
N THR A 146 2.47 -10.19 11.00
CA THR A 146 3.47 -10.18 12.08
C THR A 146 3.62 -11.56 12.75
N GLY A 147 4.84 -12.02 12.91
CA GLY A 147 5.19 -13.30 13.54
C GLY A 147 4.92 -14.54 12.67
N ILE A 148 4.33 -14.36 11.46
CA ILE A 148 4.08 -15.44 10.50
C ILE A 148 4.76 -15.09 9.18
N GLY A 149 4.14 -14.26 8.35
CA GLY A 149 4.68 -13.85 7.07
C GLY A 149 5.90 -12.93 7.18
N SER A 150 5.97 -12.10 8.22
CA SER A 150 7.14 -11.24 8.49
C SER A 150 8.44 -12.01 8.71
N LYS A 151 8.37 -13.30 9.07
CA LYS A 151 9.56 -14.16 9.19
C LYS A 151 10.27 -14.39 7.86
N THR A 152 9.62 -14.16 6.74
CA THR A 152 10.29 -14.21 5.42
C THR A 152 11.29 -13.08 5.22
N GLY A 153 11.25 -12.02 6.03
CA GLY A 153 12.23 -10.96 6.11
C GLY A 153 13.39 -11.22 7.08
N GLU A 154 13.47 -12.42 7.68
CA GLU A 154 14.59 -12.80 8.54
C GLU A 154 15.70 -13.46 7.71
N GLU A 155 16.96 -13.18 8.03
CA GLU A 155 18.12 -13.76 7.36
C GLU A 155 18.14 -15.28 7.43
N SER A 156 17.58 -15.85 8.52
CA SER A 156 17.40 -17.29 8.69
C SER A 156 16.60 -17.95 7.56
N PHE A 157 15.75 -17.19 6.86
CA PHE A 157 14.97 -17.65 5.71
C PHE A 157 15.68 -17.28 4.40
N TYR A 158 15.88 -15.99 4.13
CA TYR A 158 16.36 -15.55 2.82
C TYR A 158 17.85 -15.77 2.61
N GLY A 159 18.65 -15.92 3.66
CA GLY A 159 20.09 -16.17 3.57
C GLY A 159 20.46 -17.44 2.83
N GLY A 160 19.57 -18.44 2.81
CA GLY A 160 19.78 -19.68 2.07
C GLY A 160 19.78 -19.53 0.54
N TYR A 161 19.34 -18.36 0.01
CA TYR A 161 19.42 -18.06 -1.43
C TYR A 161 20.74 -17.39 -1.81
N VAL A 162 21.54 -16.93 -0.86
CA VAL A 162 22.86 -16.33 -1.14
C VAL A 162 23.80 -17.41 -1.73
N GLY A 163 24.53 -17.04 -2.76
CA GLY A 163 25.36 -17.96 -3.57
C GLY A 163 24.63 -18.59 -4.76
N TRP A 164 23.34 -18.30 -4.94
CA TRP A 164 22.57 -18.79 -6.10
C TRP A 164 23.03 -18.10 -7.39
N SER A 165 23.06 -18.86 -8.48
CA SER A 165 23.42 -18.30 -9.80
C SER A 165 22.19 -17.79 -10.52
N ALA A 166 22.28 -16.59 -11.09
CA ALA A 166 21.22 -16.01 -11.94
C ALA A 166 20.97 -16.80 -13.23
N SER A 167 21.79 -17.81 -13.54
CA SER A 167 21.53 -18.72 -14.67
C SER A 167 20.32 -19.62 -14.46
N GLN A 168 19.80 -19.72 -13.25
CA GLN A 168 18.65 -20.57 -12.87
C GLN A 168 17.67 -19.81 -12.00
N GLN A 169 16.39 -20.05 -12.23
CA GLN A 169 15.31 -19.58 -11.37
C GLN A 169 15.31 -20.33 -10.04
N VAL A 170 14.94 -19.66 -8.97
CA VAL A 170 14.70 -20.28 -7.65
C VAL A 170 13.30 -20.85 -7.56
N GLU A 171 13.17 -21.96 -6.86
CA GLU A 171 11.89 -22.58 -6.57
C GLU A 171 11.67 -22.69 -5.06
N LEU A 172 10.41 -22.68 -4.65
CA LEU A 172 10.07 -22.91 -3.25
C LEU A 172 10.37 -24.36 -2.87
N GLY A 173 11.17 -24.55 -1.82
CA GLY A 173 11.69 -25.88 -1.45
C GLY A 173 13.09 -26.18 -2.03
N ASN A 174 13.64 -25.26 -2.86
CA ASN A 174 14.99 -25.38 -3.41
C ASN A 174 15.59 -23.98 -3.68
N PRO A 175 16.59 -23.52 -2.95
CA PRO A 175 17.30 -24.22 -1.85
C PRO A 175 16.61 -24.09 -0.48
N VAL A 176 15.57 -23.28 -0.33
CA VAL A 176 14.97 -22.93 0.96
C VAL A 176 13.52 -23.38 1.01
N ASP A 177 13.15 -24.09 2.08
CA ASP A 177 11.78 -24.51 2.35
C ASP A 177 10.85 -23.35 2.73
N ALA A 178 9.56 -23.50 2.41
CA ALA A 178 8.56 -22.53 2.85
C ALA A 178 8.42 -22.50 4.38
N ILE A 179 8.22 -21.31 4.92
CA ILE A 179 7.86 -21.17 6.33
C ILE A 179 6.45 -21.73 6.56
N GLY A 180 6.32 -22.66 7.53
CA GLY A 180 5.03 -23.22 7.90
C GLY A 180 4.01 -22.14 8.28
N GLY A 181 2.85 -22.14 7.63
CA GLY A 181 1.81 -21.12 7.79
C GLY A 181 2.05 -19.81 7.02
N ALA A 182 3.22 -19.61 6.41
CA ALA A 182 3.58 -18.43 5.63
C ALA A 182 3.91 -18.73 4.16
N THR A 183 3.36 -19.80 3.59
CA THR A 183 3.68 -20.27 2.23
C THR A 183 3.43 -19.21 1.17
N ILE A 184 2.39 -18.36 1.32
CA ILE A 184 2.09 -17.29 0.37
C ILE A 184 3.18 -16.22 0.40
N SER A 185 3.61 -15.79 1.60
CA SER A 185 4.71 -14.83 1.77
C SER A 185 6.05 -15.41 1.30
N SER A 186 6.33 -16.69 1.60
CA SER A 186 7.54 -17.39 1.11
C SER A 186 7.58 -17.45 -0.42
N ARG A 187 6.44 -17.74 -1.06
CA ARG A 187 6.32 -17.74 -2.53
C ARG A 187 6.51 -16.35 -3.12
N ALA A 188 6.03 -15.30 -2.42
CA ALA A 188 6.24 -13.93 -2.86
C ALA A 188 7.75 -13.57 -2.88
N VAL A 189 8.50 -13.96 -1.86
CA VAL A 189 9.97 -13.76 -1.85
C VAL A 189 10.62 -14.48 -3.03
N VAL A 190 10.30 -15.75 -3.28
CA VAL A 190 10.81 -16.50 -4.44
C VAL A 190 10.47 -15.82 -5.76
N SER A 191 9.22 -15.35 -5.91
CA SER A 191 8.79 -14.63 -7.11
C SER A 191 9.55 -13.31 -7.31
N ALA A 192 9.80 -12.56 -6.25
CA ALA A 192 10.58 -11.33 -6.31
C ALA A 192 12.05 -11.61 -6.67
N ILE A 193 12.67 -12.63 -6.06
CA ILE A 193 14.04 -13.06 -6.43
C ILE A 193 14.11 -13.42 -7.91
N ASN A 194 13.14 -14.16 -8.44
CA ASN A 194 13.11 -14.54 -9.84
C ASN A 194 12.94 -13.31 -10.76
N SER A 195 12.13 -12.34 -10.38
CA SER A 195 12.05 -11.08 -11.13
C SER A 195 13.37 -10.30 -11.11
N ALA A 196 14.13 -10.35 -10.01
CA ALA A 196 15.46 -9.75 -9.94
C ALA A 196 16.47 -10.49 -10.83
N ILE A 197 16.41 -11.83 -10.88
CA ILE A 197 17.23 -12.66 -11.77
C ILE A 197 16.92 -12.33 -13.24
N ASP A 198 15.65 -12.23 -13.60
CA ASP A 198 15.24 -11.88 -14.97
C ASP A 198 15.74 -10.49 -15.37
N CYS A 199 15.63 -9.51 -14.49
CA CYS A 199 16.16 -8.16 -14.71
C CYS A 199 17.67 -8.18 -14.88
N TYR A 200 18.40 -8.88 -14.00
CA TYR A 200 19.85 -9.00 -14.10
C TYR A 200 20.26 -9.56 -15.47
N ASN A 201 19.67 -10.67 -15.89
CA ASN A 201 20.00 -11.34 -17.15
C ASN A 201 19.67 -10.51 -18.40
N ASN A 202 18.52 -9.83 -18.39
CA ASN A 202 18.01 -9.15 -19.58
C ASN A 202 18.52 -7.71 -19.72
N GLU A 203 18.72 -7.01 -18.62
CA GLU A 203 18.94 -5.56 -18.63
C GLU A 203 20.29 -5.15 -18.07
N ILE A 204 20.98 -6.03 -17.32
CA ILE A 204 22.26 -5.70 -16.71
C ILE A 204 23.41 -6.49 -17.36
N ALA A 205 23.32 -7.82 -17.39
CA ALA A 205 24.33 -8.69 -17.98
C ALA A 205 24.26 -8.70 -19.51
N GLY A 206 23.06 -8.55 -20.09
CA GLY A 206 22.85 -8.55 -21.56
C GLY A 206 23.22 -7.24 -22.27
N VAL A 207 23.61 -6.20 -21.55
CA VAL A 207 23.95 -4.85 -22.08
C VAL A 207 25.48 -4.61 -22.08
N ALA A 208 26.29 -5.66 -21.86
CA ALA A 208 27.75 -5.58 -21.84
C ALA A 208 28.36 -5.74 -23.27
#